data_9155e65ecacf6bc2695295b49c4b1b39
#
_entry.id   9155e65ecacf6bc2695295b49c4b1b39
#
_cell.length_a   1.000
_cell.length_b   1.000
_cell.length_c   1.000
_cell.angle_alpha   90.00
_cell.angle_beta   90.00
_cell.angle_gamma   90.00
#
_symmetry.space_group_name_H-M   'P 1'
#
loop_
_entity.id
_entity.type
_entity.pdbx_description
1 polymer ?
#
loop_
_entity_poly.entity_id
_entity_poly.type
_entity_poly.pdbx_seq_one_letter_code
_entity_poly.pdbx_strand_id
1 'polypeptide(L)'
;MRVALDTNRYVDLCKGVAETVALLEEAEAIMLPFVVVGELRAGFAHGRRQAENERILRRFLLKDGVRVIFADDQTTHHYASVFRQLRKQGTPIAANDMWLAALVLQHNLALHARDKHFDHLPQIVRV
;
A
#
# COMPACT_ATOMS: atom_id res chain seq x y z
N MET A 1 -3.32 -10.36 -11.77
CA MET A 1 -2.17 -9.62 -11.24
C MET A 1 -2.21 -9.54 -9.72
N ARG A 2 -1.07 -9.33 -9.12
CA ARG A 2 -0.92 -9.18 -7.67
C ARG A 2 -0.77 -7.69 -7.37
N VAL A 3 -1.64 -7.15 -6.53
CA VAL A 3 -1.77 -5.70 -6.34
C VAL A 3 -1.51 -5.32 -4.88
N ALA A 4 -0.70 -4.29 -4.67
CA ALA A 4 -0.56 -3.62 -3.38
C ALA A 4 -1.48 -2.40 -3.35
N LEU A 5 -2.18 -2.19 -2.24
CA LEU A 5 -3.02 -1.02 -2.02
C LEU A 5 -2.32 0.00 -1.13
N ASP A 6 -2.36 1.25 -1.55
CA ASP A 6 -2.06 2.37 -0.67
C ASP A 6 -3.28 2.72 0.20
N THR A 7 -3.05 3.48 1.25
CA THR A 7 -4.05 3.88 2.24
C THR A 7 -5.28 4.52 1.61
N ASN A 8 -5.09 5.49 0.72
CA ASN A 8 -6.20 6.19 0.07
C ASN A 8 -7.03 5.27 -0.82
N ARG A 9 -6.41 4.29 -1.46
CA ARG A 9 -7.15 3.34 -2.31
C ARG A 9 -7.92 2.32 -1.50
N TYR A 10 -7.43 1.94 -0.32
CA TYR A 10 -8.23 1.15 0.61
C TYR A 10 -9.49 1.93 1.02
N VAL A 11 -9.35 3.21 1.35
CA VAL A 11 -10.49 4.07 1.68
C VAL A 11 -11.46 4.17 0.50
N ASP A 12 -10.94 4.32 -0.72
CA ASP A 12 -11.76 4.31 -1.94
C ASP A 12 -12.55 3.01 -2.08
N LEU A 13 -11.93 1.87 -1.79
CA LEU A 13 -12.61 0.58 -1.79
C LEU A 13 -13.79 0.58 -0.81
N CYS A 14 -13.58 1.06 0.41
CA CYS A 14 -14.64 1.14 1.42
C CYS A 14 -15.77 2.08 1.00
N LYS A 15 -15.46 3.12 0.23
CA LYS A 15 -16.46 4.05 -0.32
C LYS A 15 -17.14 3.54 -1.59
N GLY A 16 -16.70 2.40 -2.13
CA GLY A 16 -17.27 1.83 -3.35
C GLY A 16 -16.88 2.56 -4.62
N VAL A 17 -15.70 3.20 -4.66
CA VAL A 17 -15.22 3.86 -5.88
C VAL A 17 -15.06 2.81 -6.98
N ALA A 18 -15.81 2.98 -8.07
CA ALA A 18 -15.98 1.97 -9.10
C ALA A 18 -14.67 1.47 -9.72
N GLU A 19 -13.74 2.38 -10.00
CA GLU A 19 -12.42 2.05 -10.53
C GLU A 19 -11.66 1.08 -9.63
N THR A 20 -11.64 1.37 -8.34
CA THR A 20 -10.93 0.54 -7.35
C THR A 20 -11.61 -0.80 -7.15
N VAL A 21 -12.94 -0.81 -7.04
CA VAL A 21 -13.72 -2.04 -6.89
C VAL A 21 -13.47 -2.98 -8.07
N ALA A 22 -13.58 -2.46 -9.29
CA ALA A 22 -13.38 -3.25 -10.51
C ALA A 22 -11.97 -3.84 -10.59
N LEU A 23 -10.96 -3.02 -10.27
CA LEU A 23 -9.57 -3.49 -10.29
C LEU A 23 -9.34 -4.64 -9.31
N LEU A 24 -9.86 -4.51 -8.10
CA LEU A 24 -9.63 -5.50 -7.05
C LEU A 24 -10.44 -6.79 -7.26
N GLU A 25 -11.59 -6.71 -7.92
CA GLU A 25 -12.35 -7.90 -8.29
C GLU A 25 -11.60 -8.78 -9.28
N GLU A 26 -10.77 -8.20 -10.12
CA GLU A 26 -9.98 -8.92 -11.12
C GLU A 26 -8.60 -9.36 -10.61
N ALA A 27 -8.14 -8.83 -9.47
CA ALA A 27 -6.83 -9.13 -8.94
C ALA A 27 -6.76 -10.58 -8.41
N GLU A 28 -5.64 -11.26 -8.70
CA GLU A 28 -5.37 -12.61 -8.15
C GLU A 28 -5.11 -12.55 -6.64
N ALA A 29 -4.43 -11.51 -6.20
CA ALA A 29 -4.08 -11.30 -4.81
C ALA A 29 -3.98 -9.81 -4.51
N ILE A 30 -4.38 -9.45 -3.30
CA ILE A 30 -4.35 -8.07 -2.80
C ILE A 30 -3.48 -8.05 -1.56
N MET A 31 -2.44 -7.23 -1.58
CA MET A 31 -1.52 -7.07 -0.47
C MET A 31 -1.67 -5.70 0.16
N LEU A 32 -1.78 -5.68 1.49
CA LEU A 32 -1.70 -4.45 2.26
C LEU A 32 -0.33 -4.39 2.93
N PRO A 33 0.55 -3.48 2.51
CA PRO A 33 1.80 -3.25 3.24
C PRO A 33 1.51 -2.88 4.69
N PHE A 34 2.33 -3.38 5.61
CA PHE A 34 2.11 -3.13 7.04
C PHE A 34 2.02 -1.64 7.40
N VAL A 35 2.74 -0.77 6.67
CA VAL A 35 2.68 0.68 6.89
C VAL A 35 1.30 1.24 6.57
N VAL A 36 0.62 0.69 5.57
CA VAL A 36 -0.76 1.06 5.23
C VAL A 36 -1.70 0.67 6.36
N VAL A 37 -1.55 -0.53 6.89
CA VAL A 37 -2.35 -0.98 8.04
C VAL A 37 -2.12 -0.06 9.25
N GLY A 38 -0.86 0.31 9.49
CA GLY A 38 -0.51 1.26 10.55
C GLY A 38 -1.16 2.63 10.37
N GLU A 39 -1.12 3.17 9.15
CA GLU A 39 -1.75 4.45 8.82
C GLU A 39 -3.27 4.38 8.99
N LEU A 40 -3.90 3.30 8.55
CA LEU A 40 -5.34 3.09 8.71
C LEU A 40 -5.72 3.06 10.18
N ARG A 41 -5.01 2.28 10.99
CA ARG A 41 -5.28 2.17 12.42
C ARG A 41 -5.03 3.46 13.17
N ALA A 42 -4.02 4.22 12.78
CA ALA A 42 -3.77 5.56 13.33
C ALA A 42 -4.95 6.49 13.02
N GLY A 43 -5.46 6.44 11.79
CA GLY A 43 -6.65 7.20 11.39
C GLY A 43 -7.89 6.77 12.18
N PHE A 44 -8.09 5.47 12.38
CA PHE A 44 -9.23 4.96 13.17
C PHE A 44 -9.16 5.45 14.62
N ALA A 45 -7.97 5.41 15.22
CA ALA A 45 -7.77 5.84 16.60
C ALA A 45 -8.06 7.32 16.80
N HIS A 46 -7.87 8.13 15.77
CA HIS A 46 -8.15 9.56 15.79
C HIS A 46 -9.61 9.91 15.52
N GLY A 47 -10.37 8.97 14.95
CA GLY A 47 -11.77 9.17 14.56
C GLY A 47 -12.76 8.67 15.61
N ARG A 48 -14.06 8.78 15.26
CA ARG A 48 -15.17 8.41 16.14
C ARG A 48 -15.67 6.98 15.98
N ARG A 49 -15.26 6.31 14.89
CA ARG A 49 -15.77 4.98 14.52
C ARG A 49 -14.66 3.92 14.56
N GLN A 50 -13.77 4.03 15.51
CA GLN A 50 -12.61 3.16 15.62
C GLN A 50 -12.99 1.67 15.59
N ALA A 51 -13.93 1.26 16.44
CA ALA A 51 -14.35 -0.14 16.55
C ALA A 51 -14.98 -0.66 15.26
N GLU A 52 -15.83 0.15 14.63
CA GLU A 52 -16.47 -0.20 13.35
C GLU A 52 -15.44 -0.32 12.23
N ASN A 53 -14.54 0.65 12.11
CA ASN A 53 -13.52 0.67 11.08
C ASN A 53 -12.52 -0.47 11.26
N GLU A 54 -12.16 -0.82 12.49
CA GLU A 54 -11.29 -1.96 12.78
C GLU A 54 -11.97 -3.28 12.37
N ARG A 55 -13.26 -3.40 12.62
CA ARG A 55 -14.04 -4.59 12.24
C ARG A 55 -14.10 -4.76 10.72
N ILE A 56 -14.30 -3.67 10.00
CA ILE A 56 -14.32 -3.66 8.53
C ILE A 56 -12.95 -4.10 7.98
N LEU A 57 -11.88 -3.54 8.53
CA LEU A 57 -10.52 -3.91 8.11
C LEU A 57 -10.24 -5.38 8.38
N ARG A 58 -10.56 -5.89 9.57
CA ARG A 58 -10.35 -7.31 9.89
C ARG A 58 -11.13 -8.23 8.96
N ARG A 59 -12.37 -7.86 8.63
CA ARG A 59 -13.18 -8.63 7.68
C ARG A 59 -12.54 -8.66 6.30
N PHE A 60 -12.01 -7.53 5.86
CA PHE A 60 -11.31 -7.44 4.59
C PHE A 60 -10.06 -8.34 4.59
N LEU A 61 -9.27 -8.31 5.65
CA LEU A 61 -8.04 -9.11 5.77
C LEU A 61 -8.29 -10.61 5.85
N LEU A 62 -9.52 -11.04 6.16
CA LEU A 62 -9.90 -12.46 6.19
C LEU A 62 -10.36 -13.00 4.83
N LYS A 63 -10.52 -12.14 3.83
CA LYS A 63 -10.93 -12.58 2.50
C LYS A 63 -9.82 -13.38 1.83
N ASP A 64 -10.21 -14.37 1.04
CA ASP A 64 -9.28 -15.14 0.24
C ASP A 64 -8.49 -14.22 -0.70
N GLY A 65 -7.19 -14.46 -0.79
CA GLY A 65 -6.32 -13.66 -1.64
C GLY A 65 -5.91 -12.30 -1.08
N VAL A 66 -6.37 -11.96 0.12
CA VAL A 66 -5.99 -10.70 0.80
C VAL A 66 -5.06 -11.00 1.97
N ARG A 67 -3.97 -10.28 2.07
CA ARG A 67 -3.07 -10.42 3.22
C ARG A 67 -2.23 -9.17 3.44
N VAL A 68 -1.75 -9.03 4.67
CA VAL A 68 -0.77 -8.02 5.05
C VAL A 68 0.62 -8.56 4.70
N ILE A 69 1.48 -7.69 4.17
CA ILE A 69 2.89 -8.00 3.97
C ILE A 69 3.74 -7.16 4.91
N PHE A 70 4.71 -7.80 5.53
CA PHE A 70 5.59 -7.21 6.53
C PHE A 70 7.01 -7.06 5.99
N ALA A 71 7.76 -6.13 6.56
CA ALA A 71 9.17 -5.96 6.22
C ALA A 71 10.01 -7.08 6.84
N ASP A 72 11.03 -7.49 6.10
CA ASP A 72 12.07 -8.39 6.58
C ASP A 72 13.45 -7.80 6.24
N ASP A 73 14.51 -8.57 6.42
CA ASP A 73 15.86 -8.08 6.13
C ASP A 73 16.01 -7.65 4.67
N GLN A 74 15.44 -8.41 3.73
CA GLN A 74 15.51 -8.06 2.31
C GLN A 74 14.81 -6.75 2.00
N THR A 75 13.73 -6.44 2.70
CA THR A 75 13.03 -5.16 2.54
C THR A 75 13.96 -3.98 2.82
N THR A 76 14.86 -4.12 3.78
CA THR A 76 15.81 -3.03 4.13
C THR A 76 16.76 -2.72 2.97
N HIS A 77 17.15 -3.72 2.19
CA HIS A 77 17.98 -3.50 1.01
C HIS A 77 17.21 -2.75 -0.09
N HIS A 78 15.96 -3.12 -0.31
CA HIS A 78 15.10 -2.38 -1.24
C HIS A 78 14.84 -0.96 -0.77
N TYR A 79 14.62 -0.77 0.54
CA TYR A 79 14.47 0.57 1.12
C TYR A 79 15.71 1.42 0.85
N ALA A 80 16.89 0.88 1.11
CA ALA A 80 18.15 1.60 0.89
C ALA A 80 18.34 1.99 -0.59
N SER A 81 17.98 1.10 -1.51
CA SER A 81 18.03 1.39 -2.96
C SER A 81 17.08 2.50 -3.36
N VAL A 82 15.85 2.47 -2.86
CA VAL A 82 14.84 3.52 -3.10
C VAL A 82 15.31 4.85 -2.53
N PHE A 83 15.80 4.86 -1.30
CA PHE A 83 16.33 6.05 -0.65
C PHE A 83 17.45 6.68 -1.49
N ARG A 84 18.40 5.88 -1.92
CA ARG A 84 19.54 6.34 -2.72
C ARG A 84 19.10 6.92 -4.06
N GLN A 85 18.19 6.24 -4.75
CA GLN A 85 17.63 6.71 -6.03
C GLN A 85 16.96 8.07 -5.88
N LEU A 86 16.05 8.19 -4.91
CA LEU A 86 15.29 9.42 -4.69
C LEU A 86 16.20 10.58 -4.29
N ARG A 87 17.19 10.31 -3.45
CA ARG A 87 18.17 11.33 -3.07
C ARG A 87 18.99 11.80 -4.25
N LYS A 88 19.46 10.88 -5.08
CA LYS A 88 20.22 11.20 -6.29
C LYS A 88 19.40 12.01 -7.29
N GLN A 89 18.11 11.71 -7.39
CA GLN A 89 17.18 12.44 -8.27
C GLN A 89 16.76 13.80 -7.71
N GLY A 90 16.96 14.05 -6.42
CA GLY A 90 16.47 15.25 -5.76
C GLY A 90 14.95 15.25 -5.54
N THR A 91 14.33 14.07 -5.44
CA THR A 91 12.89 13.89 -5.29
C THR A 91 12.56 13.07 -4.04
N PRO A 92 12.82 13.60 -2.83
CA PRO A 92 12.55 12.85 -1.60
C PRO A 92 11.04 12.63 -1.40
N ILE A 93 10.70 11.49 -0.79
CA ILE A 93 9.34 11.16 -0.38
C ILE A 93 9.32 10.77 1.11
N ALA A 94 8.15 10.68 1.70
CA ALA A 94 8.00 10.30 3.11
C ALA A 94 8.51 8.88 3.36
N ALA A 95 9.00 8.63 4.58
CA ALA A 95 9.55 7.33 4.95
C ALA A 95 8.54 6.19 4.78
N ASN A 96 7.27 6.40 5.13
CA ASN A 96 6.24 5.38 4.95
C ASN A 96 6.06 5.00 3.47
N ASP A 97 6.13 5.98 2.57
CA ASP A 97 6.04 5.73 1.14
C ASP A 97 7.27 4.98 0.62
N MET A 98 8.44 5.22 1.20
CA MET A 98 9.64 4.47 0.86
C MET A 98 9.53 3.00 1.32
N TRP A 99 8.98 2.73 2.51
CA TRP A 99 8.73 1.37 2.96
C TRP A 99 7.72 0.65 2.07
N LEU A 100 6.65 1.35 1.69
CA LEU A 100 5.66 0.82 0.77
C LEU A 100 6.31 0.48 -0.58
N ALA A 101 7.07 1.40 -1.15
CA ALA A 101 7.78 1.19 -2.40
C ALA A 101 8.75 0.01 -2.32
N ALA A 102 9.49 -0.10 -1.20
CA ALA A 102 10.41 -1.20 -0.97
C ALA A 102 9.71 -2.56 -1.01
N LEU A 103 8.55 -2.67 -0.35
CA LEU A 103 7.76 -3.90 -0.33
C LEU A 103 7.18 -4.23 -1.71
N VAL A 104 6.70 -3.22 -2.42
CA VAL A 104 6.19 -3.39 -3.79
C VAL A 104 7.27 -3.95 -4.71
N LEU A 105 8.47 -3.40 -4.64
CA LEU A 105 9.60 -3.86 -5.46
C LEU A 105 10.11 -5.23 -5.03
N GLN A 106 10.22 -5.48 -3.74
CA GLN A 106 10.67 -6.76 -3.20
C GLN A 106 9.78 -7.92 -3.67
N HIS A 107 8.47 -7.71 -3.63
CA HIS A 107 7.49 -8.75 -3.96
C HIS A 107 6.98 -8.68 -5.40
N ASN A 108 7.54 -7.77 -6.19
CA ASN A 108 7.19 -7.60 -7.60
C ASN A 108 5.68 -7.41 -7.79
N LEU A 109 5.10 -6.48 -7.05
CA LEU A 109 3.67 -6.18 -7.08
C LEU A 109 3.38 -5.00 -8.00
N ALA A 110 2.16 -4.94 -8.51
CA ALA A 110 1.61 -3.71 -9.10
C ALA A 110 1.07 -2.85 -7.95
N LEU A 111 1.20 -1.53 -8.06
CA LEU A 111 0.76 -0.60 -7.03
C LEU A 111 -0.48 0.16 -7.47
N HIS A 112 -1.54 0.06 -6.66
CA HIS A 112 -2.73 0.88 -6.81
C HIS A 112 -2.69 2.00 -5.76
N ALA A 113 -2.29 3.20 -6.21
CA ALA A 113 -2.14 4.38 -5.36
C ALA A 113 -2.49 5.64 -6.17
N ARG A 114 -3.07 6.62 -5.50
CA ARG A 114 -3.36 7.92 -6.11
C ARG A 114 -2.18 8.88 -6.07
N ASP A 115 -1.29 8.68 -5.11
CA ASP A 115 -0.20 9.62 -4.84
C ASP A 115 0.80 9.66 -5.99
N LYS A 116 1.08 10.87 -6.47
CA LYS A 116 2.03 11.11 -7.55
C LYS A 116 3.48 10.95 -7.11
N HIS A 117 3.76 10.87 -5.81
CA HIS A 117 5.12 10.66 -5.30
C HIS A 117 5.75 9.40 -5.88
N PHE A 118 4.95 8.36 -6.14
CA PHE A 118 5.44 7.10 -6.70
C PHE A 118 5.86 7.20 -8.17
N ASP A 119 5.50 8.28 -8.85
CA ASP A 119 5.96 8.53 -10.23
C ASP A 119 7.48 8.80 -10.29
N HIS A 120 8.08 9.16 -9.16
CA HIS A 120 9.53 9.32 -9.04
C HIS A 120 10.28 7.98 -9.04
N LEU A 121 9.54 6.87 -8.98
CA LEU A 121 10.08 5.51 -9.03
C LEU A 121 9.48 4.79 -10.24
N PRO A 122 10.00 5.06 -11.45
CA PRO A 122 9.41 4.55 -12.69
C PRO A 122 9.44 3.01 -12.82
N GLN A 123 10.26 2.33 -12.04
CA GLN A 123 10.30 0.88 -12.00
C GLN A 123 9.08 0.24 -11.32
N ILE A 124 8.27 1.02 -10.60
CA ILE A 124 7.02 0.55 -10.00
C ILE A 124 5.93 0.53 -11.07
N VAL A 125 5.28 -0.63 -11.23
CA VAL A 125 4.13 -0.77 -12.12
C VAL A 125 2.91 -0.18 -11.41
N ARG A 126 2.32 0.85 -11.99
CA ARG A 126 1.11 1.52 -11.48
C ARG A 126 -0.12 0.99 -12.20
N VAL A 127 -1.18 0.76 -11.44
CA VAL A 127 -2.47 0.29 -12.00
C VAL A 127 -3.65 1.10 -11.48
#